data_6e061b4b9a8e3837a823e9263cf771ce
#
_entry.id   6e061b4b9a8e3837a823e9263cf771ce
#
_cell.length_a   1.000
_cell.length_b   1.000
_cell.length_c   1.000
_cell.angle_alpha   90.00
_cell.angle_beta   90.00
_cell.angle_gamma   90.00
#
_symmetry.space_group_name_H-M   'P 1'
#
loop_
_entity.id
_entity.type
_entity.pdbx_description
1 polymer ?
#
loop_
_entity_poly.entity_id
_entity_poly.type
_entity_poly.pdbx_seq_one_letter_code
_entity_poly.pdbx_strand_id
1 'polypeptide(L)'
;MQRRQLLTTLTLVSTLPIALPVWAQQDYSKVEIKAEKLNDTTYMLVGAGGNIGLCVGEDAVFIIDDQFAPLAPKIKAAIAAITKKPVQFLLNTHFHFDHTGGNEAFGRDGALIVAHDNVRRRMTADQLITFIGAKQNASPKAALPVITVAAEISFHINGDEVNAFHVPRAHTDGDLVVHFRKGDVVHMGDTFFNGMYPFIDTSSGGTADGVVAAADRVLALATDKTKIIPGHGPLANKAALQAYRNMLATVAQRIKALRAAGKSDDEIVAAKPAADQDAAFGGGFIKPEQFVRMMLNAIPK
;
A
#
# COMPACT_ATOMS: atom_id res chain seq x y z
N MET A 1 2.36 -76.89 5.88
CA MET A 1 3.14 -75.70 6.19
C MET A 1 2.94 -74.70 5.03
N GLN A 2 2.02 -73.75 5.20
CA GLN A 2 1.76 -72.69 4.22
C GLN A 2 2.48 -71.42 4.69
N ARG A 3 3.45 -70.95 3.87
CA ARG A 3 4.13 -69.66 4.06
C ARG A 3 3.24 -68.52 3.55
N ARG A 4 2.80 -67.64 4.48
CA ARG A 4 2.14 -66.36 4.12
C ARG A 4 3.23 -65.34 3.76
N GLN A 5 3.21 -64.84 2.50
CA GLN A 5 3.99 -63.69 2.08
C GLN A 5 3.25 -62.42 2.51
N LEU A 6 3.91 -61.58 3.35
CA LEU A 6 3.43 -60.21 3.63
C LEU A 6 3.88 -59.31 2.45
N LEU A 7 2.95 -58.76 1.71
CA LEU A 7 3.19 -57.68 0.79
C LEU A 7 3.17 -56.36 1.60
N THR A 8 4.32 -55.74 1.71
CA THR A 8 4.45 -54.38 2.27
C THR A 8 4.23 -53.38 1.12
N THR A 9 3.09 -52.70 1.14
CA THR A 9 2.77 -51.62 0.20
C THR A 9 3.50 -50.35 0.67
N LEU A 10 4.49 -49.90 -0.10
CA LEU A 10 5.19 -48.64 0.11
C LEU A 10 4.31 -47.53 -0.51
N THR A 11 3.67 -46.72 0.33
CA THR A 11 2.92 -45.52 -0.13
C THR A 11 3.93 -44.39 -0.36
N LEU A 12 4.18 -44.06 -1.61
CA LEU A 12 4.97 -42.89 -2.00
C LEU A 12 4.12 -41.64 -1.71
N VAL A 13 4.46 -40.89 -0.66
CA VAL A 13 3.91 -39.56 -0.42
C VAL A 13 4.64 -38.59 -1.35
N SER A 14 4.00 -38.21 -2.47
CA SER A 14 4.51 -37.15 -3.33
C SER A 14 4.29 -35.80 -2.66
N THR A 15 5.33 -35.22 -2.09
CA THR A 15 5.34 -33.84 -1.65
C THR A 15 5.41 -32.95 -2.89
N LEU A 16 4.28 -32.36 -3.28
CA LEU A 16 4.26 -31.28 -4.25
C LEU A 16 5.06 -30.09 -3.67
N PRO A 17 6.00 -29.49 -4.42
CA PRO A 17 6.69 -28.30 -3.95
C PRO A 17 5.66 -27.18 -3.77
N ILE A 18 5.58 -26.65 -2.55
CA ILE A 18 4.81 -25.42 -2.27
C ILE A 18 5.55 -24.29 -2.98
N ALA A 19 4.97 -23.80 -4.07
CA ALA A 19 5.51 -22.62 -4.77
C ALA A 19 5.41 -21.43 -3.81
N LEU A 20 6.56 -20.89 -3.41
CA LEU A 20 6.62 -19.66 -2.65
C LEU A 20 6.09 -18.51 -3.50
N PRO A 21 5.32 -17.57 -2.91
CA PRO A 21 4.84 -16.40 -3.64
C PRO A 21 6.02 -15.60 -4.21
N VAL A 22 5.83 -14.97 -5.37
CA VAL A 22 6.89 -14.29 -6.16
C VAL A 22 7.67 -13.26 -5.32
N TRP A 23 7.00 -12.55 -4.38
CA TRP A 23 7.65 -11.61 -3.47
C TRP A 23 8.57 -12.27 -2.43
N ALA A 24 8.32 -13.53 -2.05
CA ALA A 24 9.21 -14.28 -1.14
C ALA A 24 10.49 -14.75 -1.82
N GLN A 25 10.58 -14.66 -3.16
CA GLN A 25 11.76 -15.01 -3.96
C GLN A 25 12.60 -13.77 -4.33
N GLN A 26 12.14 -12.54 -3.97
CA GLN A 26 12.86 -11.32 -4.29
C GLN A 26 14.16 -11.22 -3.45
N ASP A 27 15.27 -10.95 -4.12
CA ASP A 27 16.54 -10.68 -3.46
C ASP A 27 16.59 -9.25 -2.92
N TYR A 28 16.36 -9.11 -1.62
CA TYR A 28 16.41 -7.81 -0.92
C TYR A 28 17.85 -7.41 -0.52
N SER A 29 18.86 -8.25 -0.75
CA SER A 29 20.23 -7.96 -0.34
C SER A 29 20.80 -6.73 -1.02
N LYS A 30 20.40 -6.49 -2.28
CA LYS A 30 20.84 -5.36 -3.12
C LYS A 30 19.97 -4.10 -2.98
N VAL A 31 18.85 -4.18 -2.25
CA VAL A 31 18.00 -3.01 -2.05
C VAL A 31 18.68 -2.03 -1.10
N GLU A 32 18.78 -0.78 -1.52
CA GLU A 32 19.24 0.35 -0.71
C GLU A 32 18.04 1.19 -0.28
N ILE A 33 18.04 1.66 0.96
CA ILE A 33 17.03 2.62 1.44
C ILE A 33 17.59 4.02 1.25
N LYS A 34 16.97 4.80 0.36
CA LYS A 34 17.33 6.19 0.06
C LYS A 34 16.40 7.13 0.80
N ALA A 35 16.95 8.11 1.51
CA ALA A 35 16.20 9.14 2.19
C ALA A 35 16.24 10.44 1.39
N GLU A 36 15.07 10.97 1.05
CA GLU A 36 14.89 12.28 0.42
C GLU A 36 14.32 13.24 1.46
N LYS A 37 15.04 14.33 1.76
CA LYS A 37 14.60 15.36 2.70
C LYS A 37 13.54 16.25 2.04
N LEU A 38 12.35 16.33 2.63
CA LEU A 38 11.23 17.11 2.11
C LEU A 38 11.17 18.52 2.73
N ASN A 39 11.40 18.61 4.05
CA ASN A 39 11.50 19.85 4.80
C ASN A 39 12.41 19.62 6.03
N ASP A 40 12.37 20.49 7.04
CA ASP A 40 13.28 20.37 8.21
C ASP A 40 13.05 19.14 9.07
N THR A 41 11.83 18.61 9.10
CA THR A 41 11.46 17.48 9.96
C THR A 41 11.03 16.24 9.17
N THR A 42 10.64 16.39 7.89
CA THR A 42 9.99 15.30 7.12
C THR A 42 10.86 14.80 5.99
N TYR A 43 10.89 13.48 5.81
CA TYR A 43 11.63 12.76 4.78
C TYR A 43 10.71 11.73 4.10
N MET A 44 11.01 11.40 2.84
CA MET A 44 10.51 10.21 2.16
C MET A 44 11.65 9.19 2.06
N LEU A 45 11.42 7.95 2.50
CA LEU A 45 12.37 6.86 2.31
C LEU A 45 11.86 5.93 1.21
N VAL A 46 12.74 5.62 0.27
CA VAL A 46 12.47 4.77 -0.89
C VAL A 46 13.36 3.54 -0.85
N GLY A 47 12.78 2.37 -1.06
CA GLY A 47 13.49 1.10 -1.14
C GLY A 47 12.81 0.15 -2.10
N ALA A 48 12.31 -0.98 -1.61
CA ALA A 48 11.38 -1.85 -2.31
C ALA A 48 10.06 -1.90 -1.51
N GLY A 49 8.92 -2.03 -2.21
CA GLY A 49 7.59 -1.87 -1.60
C GLY A 49 7.15 -0.42 -1.53
N GLY A 50 6.23 -0.12 -0.63
CA GLY A 50 5.68 1.23 -0.50
C GLY A 50 6.67 2.26 0.01
N ASN A 51 6.47 3.52 -0.36
CA ASN A 51 7.25 4.63 0.16
C ASN A 51 6.97 4.82 1.66
N ILE A 52 8.01 5.16 2.42
CA ILE A 52 7.92 5.43 3.86
C ILE A 52 7.95 6.94 4.08
N GLY A 53 7.02 7.46 4.88
CA GLY A 53 7.11 8.79 5.46
C GLY A 53 7.91 8.72 6.77
N LEU A 54 8.84 9.67 6.99
CA LEU A 54 9.58 9.78 8.25
C LEU A 54 9.50 11.21 8.74
N CYS A 55 9.06 11.41 9.98
CA CYS A 55 9.13 12.69 10.69
C CYS A 55 10.04 12.59 11.90
N VAL A 56 11.00 13.49 11.99
CA VAL A 56 12.02 13.53 13.04
C VAL A 56 12.07 14.93 13.68
N GLY A 57 12.06 14.98 15.00
CA GLY A 57 12.19 16.24 15.73
C GLY A 57 12.52 16.02 17.21
N GLU A 58 12.22 17.02 18.02
CA GLU A 58 12.55 16.98 19.45
C GLU A 58 11.63 16.04 20.21
N ASP A 59 10.36 15.97 19.85
CA ASP A 59 9.35 15.20 20.58
C ASP A 59 9.41 13.70 20.26
N ALA A 60 9.45 13.35 18.96
CA ALA A 60 9.31 11.95 18.54
C ALA A 60 10.00 11.66 17.20
N VAL A 61 10.24 10.38 16.93
CA VAL A 61 10.43 9.82 15.61
C VAL A 61 9.16 9.06 15.23
N PHE A 62 8.52 9.50 14.15
CA PHE A 62 7.27 9.00 13.63
C PHE A 62 7.49 8.51 12.21
N ILE A 63 7.14 7.25 11.92
CA ILE A 63 7.21 6.71 10.57
C ILE A 63 5.81 6.34 10.08
N ILE A 64 5.64 6.39 8.75
CA ILE A 64 4.43 5.97 8.04
C ILE A 64 4.83 4.86 7.11
N ASP A 65 4.30 3.65 7.35
CA ASP A 65 4.66 2.40 6.70
C ASP A 65 6.12 1.95 6.94
N ASP A 66 6.47 0.71 6.54
CA ASP A 66 7.77 0.12 6.86
C ASP A 66 8.23 -0.96 5.88
N GLN A 67 7.61 -1.03 4.71
CA GLN A 67 7.96 -1.93 3.60
C GLN A 67 7.93 -3.43 3.98
N PHE A 68 8.79 -4.24 3.33
CA PHE A 68 8.91 -5.67 3.55
C PHE A 68 9.75 -6.02 4.77
N ALA A 69 9.40 -7.09 5.47
CA ALA A 69 10.12 -7.58 6.65
C ALA A 69 11.65 -7.68 6.50
N PRO A 70 12.22 -8.21 5.39
CA PRO A 70 13.67 -8.28 5.22
C PRO A 70 14.38 -6.93 5.14
N LEU A 71 13.64 -5.84 4.88
CA LEU A 71 14.19 -4.48 4.78
C LEU A 71 14.23 -3.74 6.11
N ALA A 72 13.55 -4.21 7.16
CA ALA A 72 13.50 -3.53 8.46
C ALA A 72 14.89 -3.17 9.03
N PRO A 73 15.94 -4.02 8.96
CA PRO A 73 17.29 -3.62 9.41
C PRO A 73 17.88 -2.45 8.60
N LYS A 74 17.63 -2.42 7.28
CA LYS A 74 18.13 -1.36 6.38
C LYS A 74 17.37 -0.06 6.60
N ILE A 75 16.05 -0.13 6.82
CA ILE A 75 15.21 1.03 7.16
C ILE A 75 15.65 1.63 8.49
N LYS A 76 15.86 0.80 9.52
CA LYS A 76 16.41 1.25 10.83
C LYS A 76 17.79 1.91 10.67
N ALA A 77 18.66 1.36 9.84
CA ALA A 77 19.97 1.96 9.57
C ALA A 77 19.85 3.32 8.86
N ALA A 78 18.93 3.47 7.89
CA ALA A 78 18.66 4.73 7.21
C ALA A 78 18.13 5.80 8.19
N ILE A 79 17.20 5.42 9.07
CA ILE A 79 16.69 6.31 10.13
C ILE A 79 17.81 6.69 11.10
N ALA A 80 18.66 5.74 11.51
CA ALA A 80 19.78 5.98 12.44
C ALA A 80 20.88 6.90 11.86
N ALA A 81 20.95 7.04 10.53
CA ALA A 81 21.81 8.03 9.87
C ALA A 81 21.27 9.46 10.02
N ILE A 82 19.95 9.62 10.22
CA ILE A 82 19.29 10.92 10.36
C ILE A 82 19.14 11.31 11.85
N THR A 83 18.78 10.36 12.72
CA THR A 83 18.55 10.59 14.15
C THR A 83 19.01 9.42 15.01
N LYS A 84 19.41 9.69 16.25
CA LYS A 84 19.73 8.65 17.25
C LYS A 84 18.55 8.26 18.13
N LYS A 85 17.41 8.95 18.00
CA LYS A 85 16.20 8.63 18.75
C LYS A 85 15.54 7.38 18.17
N PRO A 86 14.94 6.51 19.00
CA PRO A 86 14.16 5.38 18.54
C PRO A 86 12.87 5.83 17.86
N VAL A 87 12.29 4.97 17.02
CA VAL A 87 10.94 5.18 16.47
C VAL A 87 9.93 4.97 17.60
N GLN A 88 9.15 6.01 17.92
CA GLN A 88 8.09 5.93 18.91
C GLN A 88 6.74 5.56 18.30
N PHE A 89 6.45 6.06 17.10
CA PHE A 89 5.18 5.81 16.42
C PHE A 89 5.43 5.27 15.02
N LEU A 90 4.66 4.24 14.67
CA LEU A 90 4.58 3.68 13.33
C LEU A 90 3.10 3.69 12.92
N LEU A 91 2.73 4.47 11.92
CA LEU A 91 1.39 4.46 11.36
C LEU A 91 1.37 3.66 10.07
N ASN A 92 0.48 2.69 9.96
CA ASN A 92 0.25 2.00 8.70
C ASN A 92 -0.88 2.65 7.92
N THR A 93 -0.62 2.96 6.65
CA THR A 93 -1.64 3.50 5.74
C THR A 93 -2.71 2.46 5.45
N HIS A 94 -2.32 1.20 5.24
CA HIS A 94 -3.21 0.06 5.02
C HIS A 94 -2.50 -1.25 5.42
N PHE A 95 -3.11 -2.43 5.15
CA PHE A 95 -2.61 -3.69 5.73
C PHE A 95 -1.63 -4.47 4.84
N HIS A 96 -1.39 -4.11 3.58
CA HIS A 96 -0.58 -4.91 2.67
C HIS A 96 0.86 -5.08 3.15
N PHE A 97 1.43 -6.24 2.81
CA PHE A 97 2.71 -6.73 3.34
C PHE A 97 3.93 -5.88 2.94
N ASP A 98 3.83 -5.11 1.87
CA ASP A 98 4.85 -4.17 1.42
C ASP A 98 4.75 -2.77 2.07
N HIS A 99 3.84 -2.63 3.03
CA HIS A 99 3.66 -1.46 3.90
C HIS A 99 3.75 -1.81 5.39
N THR A 100 3.50 -3.08 5.75
CA THR A 100 3.42 -3.53 7.15
C THR A 100 4.42 -4.63 7.49
N GLY A 101 5.28 -5.02 6.55
CA GLY A 101 6.20 -6.13 6.74
C GLY A 101 7.23 -5.91 7.84
N GLY A 102 7.66 -4.68 8.07
CA GLY A 102 8.58 -4.29 9.13
C GLY A 102 7.94 -4.16 10.52
N ASN A 103 6.60 -4.14 10.62
CA ASN A 103 5.85 -3.90 11.86
C ASN A 103 6.38 -4.72 13.06
N GLU A 104 6.62 -6.02 12.87
CA GLU A 104 7.11 -6.87 13.96
C GLU A 104 8.45 -6.39 14.52
N ALA A 105 9.35 -5.96 13.63
CA ALA A 105 10.68 -5.50 14.03
C ALA A 105 10.62 -4.17 14.78
N PHE A 106 9.77 -3.23 14.35
CA PHE A 106 9.57 -1.95 15.05
C PHE A 106 8.75 -2.13 16.33
N GLY A 107 7.70 -2.96 16.33
CA GLY A 107 6.90 -3.24 17.52
C GLY A 107 7.69 -3.96 18.63
N ARG A 108 8.62 -4.84 18.29
CA ARG A 108 9.57 -5.45 19.26
C ARG A 108 10.54 -4.43 19.86
N ASP A 109 10.88 -3.37 19.12
CA ASP A 109 11.72 -2.27 19.61
C ASP A 109 10.93 -1.24 20.44
N GLY A 110 9.61 -1.44 20.59
CA GLY A 110 8.74 -0.60 21.44
C GLY A 110 7.99 0.49 20.70
N ALA A 111 8.01 0.54 19.38
CA ALA A 111 7.18 1.46 18.60
C ALA A 111 5.69 1.18 18.83
N LEU A 112 4.90 2.25 19.03
CA LEU A 112 3.44 2.18 19.10
C LEU A 112 2.88 2.16 17.66
N ILE A 113 2.33 1.02 17.25
CA ILE A 113 1.77 0.85 15.91
C ILE A 113 0.34 1.38 15.91
N VAL A 114 0.05 2.27 14.97
CA VAL A 114 -1.24 2.95 14.77
C VAL A 114 -1.78 2.61 13.39
N ALA A 115 -3.07 2.30 13.27
CA ALA A 115 -3.72 2.06 11.98
C ALA A 115 -5.24 2.22 12.08
N HIS A 116 -5.93 2.15 10.94
CA HIS A 116 -7.39 2.05 10.95
C HIS A 116 -7.87 0.70 11.55
N ASP A 117 -9.07 0.68 12.16
CA ASP A 117 -9.68 -0.52 12.76
C ASP A 117 -9.68 -1.72 11.80
N ASN A 118 -9.96 -1.49 10.52
CA ASN A 118 -10.00 -2.54 9.50
C ASN A 118 -8.61 -3.13 9.22
N VAL A 119 -7.54 -2.31 9.26
CA VAL A 119 -6.16 -2.78 9.11
C VAL A 119 -5.84 -3.80 10.20
N ARG A 120 -6.08 -3.46 11.47
CA ARG A 120 -5.88 -4.40 12.56
C ARG A 120 -6.70 -5.66 12.39
N ARG A 121 -7.99 -5.54 12.04
CA ARG A 121 -8.87 -6.70 11.81
C ARG A 121 -8.34 -7.62 10.72
N ARG A 122 -7.88 -7.06 9.59
CA ARG A 122 -7.29 -7.83 8.50
C ARG A 122 -5.99 -8.52 8.88
N MET A 123 -5.12 -7.83 9.62
CA MET A 123 -3.84 -8.37 10.09
C MET A 123 -3.99 -9.50 11.13
N THR A 124 -5.16 -9.67 11.77
CA THR A 124 -5.41 -10.78 12.71
C THR A 124 -5.82 -12.08 12.04
N ALA A 125 -6.01 -12.10 10.72
CA ALA A 125 -6.43 -13.29 9.96
C ALA A 125 -5.67 -13.38 8.63
N ASP A 126 -5.61 -14.59 8.09
CA ASP A 126 -5.08 -14.81 6.73
C ASP A 126 -5.92 -14.03 5.71
N GLN A 127 -5.25 -13.38 4.78
CA GLN A 127 -5.85 -12.63 3.67
C GLN A 127 -5.47 -13.27 2.34
N LEU A 128 -6.38 -13.22 1.37
CA LEU A 128 -6.14 -13.55 -0.03
C LEU A 128 -6.38 -12.30 -0.87
N ILE A 129 -5.32 -11.73 -1.42
CA ILE A 129 -5.38 -10.61 -2.36
C ILE A 129 -5.65 -11.21 -3.74
N THR A 130 -6.93 -11.33 -4.08
CA THR A 130 -7.41 -12.20 -5.17
C THR A 130 -6.84 -11.84 -6.52
N PHE A 131 -6.77 -10.54 -6.87
CA PHE A 131 -6.35 -10.09 -8.19
C PHE A 131 -4.90 -10.47 -8.53
N ILE A 132 -4.01 -10.44 -7.54
CA ILE A 132 -2.59 -10.82 -7.71
C ILE A 132 -2.29 -12.23 -7.21
N GLY A 133 -3.29 -12.96 -6.70
CA GLY A 133 -3.13 -14.31 -6.17
C GLY A 133 -2.19 -14.39 -4.95
N ALA A 134 -1.98 -13.29 -4.23
CA ALA A 134 -1.07 -13.27 -3.10
C ALA A 134 -1.79 -13.63 -1.80
N LYS A 135 -1.16 -14.50 -1.01
CA LYS A 135 -1.60 -14.84 0.35
C LYS A 135 -0.76 -14.06 1.37
N GLN A 136 -1.42 -13.37 2.29
CA GLN A 136 -0.82 -12.74 3.45
C GLN A 136 -1.31 -13.43 4.71
N ASN A 137 -0.40 -14.06 5.44
CA ASN A 137 -0.75 -14.75 6.68
C ASN A 137 -1.08 -13.76 7.80
N ALA A 138 -1.85 -14.21 8.79
CA ALA A 138 -2.08 -13.45 10.01
C ALA A 138 -0.76 -12.99 10.65
N SER A 139 -0.73 -11.73 11.06
CA SER A 139 0.46 -11.10 11.62
C SER A 139 0.70 -11.53 13.07
N PRO A 140 1.97 -11.67 13.52
CA PRO A 140 2.27 -11.95 14.91
C PRO A 140 1.87 -10.77 15.81
N LYS A 141 1.65 -11.05 17.11
CA LYS A 141 1.17 -10.05 18.08
C LYS A 141 1.97 -8.75 18.09
N ALA A 142 3.30 -8.82 17.95
CA ALA A 142 4.17 -7.65 17.96
C ALA A 142 4.02 -6.77 16.70
N ALA A 143 3.45 -7.30 15.61
CA ALA A 143 3.18 -6.55 14.39
C ALA A 143 1.80 -5.86 14.37
N LEU A 144 0.93 -6.18 15.31
CA LEU A 144 -0.45 -5.69 15.28
C LEU A 144 -0.54 -4.24 15.80
N PRO A 145 -1.30 -3.36 15.13
CA PRO A 145 -1.60 -2.02 15.64
C PRO A 145 -2.16 -2.08 17.07
N VAL A 146 -1.58 -1.30 17.98
CA VAL A 146 -2.02 -1.20 19.39
C VAL A 146 -2.94 0.00 19.61
N ILE A 147 -2.90 0.98 18.72
CA ILE A 147 -3.83 2.11 18.64
C ILE A 147 -4.60 2.00 17.33
N THR A 148 -5.92 2.00 17.40
CA THR A 148 -6.76 1.96 16.19
C THR A 148 -7.65 3.19 16.08
N VAL A 149 -7.97 3.53 14.82
CA VAL A 149 -8.67 4.76 14.45
C VAL A 149 -9.86 4.39 13.58
N ALA A 150 -11.05 4.93 13.91
CA ALA A 150 -12.24 4.71 13.10
C ALA A 150 -12.42 5.76 11.99
N ALA A 151 -12.01 7.02 12.24
CA ALA A 151 -12.20 8.11 11.29
C ALA A 151 -10.94 8.97 11.13
N GLU A 152 -10.44 9.58 12.19
CA GLU A 152 -9.25 10.44 12.17
C GLU A 152 -8.57 10.50 13.54
N ILE A 153 -7.28 10.84 13.52
CA ILE A 153 -6.45 11.09 14.70
C ILE A 153 -5.44 12.18 14.38
N SER A 154 -5.16 13.04 15.37
CA SER A 154 -4.11 14.05 15.27
C SER A 154 -3.00 13.79 16.27
N PHE A 155 -1.75 13.94 15.82
CA PHE A 155 -0.55 13.93 16.63
C PHE A 155 0.01 15.34 16.66
N HIS A 156 0.25 15.89 17.85
CA HIS A 156 0.89 17.18 18.04
C HIS A 156 2.35 16.95 18.42
N ILE A 157 3.21 16.79 17.41
CA ILE A 157 4.62 16.39 17.57
C ILE A 157 5.53 17.20 16.64
N ASN A 158 6.77 17.39 17.07
CA ASN A 158 7.85 18.04 16.29
C ASN A 158 7.45 19.42 15.76
N GLY A 159 6.60 20.14 16.49
CA GLY A 159 6.08 21.46 16.13
C GLY A 159 5.05 21.45 15.00
N ASP A 160 4.52 20.30 14.62
CA ASP A 160 3.47 20.12 13.61
C ASP A 160 2.19 19.50 14.20
N GLU A 161 1.09 19.63 13.48
CA GLU A 161 -0.12 18.83 13.65
C GLU A 161 -0.18 17.81 12.52
N VAL A 162 0.10 16.56 12.85
CA VAL A 162 0.06 15.43 11.91
C VAL A 162 -1.32 14.78 12.01
N ASN A 163 -2.18 15.02 11.02
CA ASN A 163 -3.55 14.51 11.00
C ASN A 163 -3.61 13.29 10.06
N ALA A 164 -4.00 12.13 10.59
CA ALA A 164 -4.29 10.94 9.81
C ALA A 164 -5.81 10.73 9.73
N PHE A 165 -6.35 10.59 8.52
CA PHE A 165 -7.79 10.44 8.29
C PHE A 165 -8.11 9.28 7.36
N HIS A 166 -9.19 8.59 7.66
CA HIS A 166 -9.70 7.48 6.87
C HIS A 166 -10.33 7.95 5.55
N VAL A 167 -9.98 7.25 4.47
CA VAL A 167 -10.60 7.37 3.15
C VAL A 167 -11.27 6.04 2.81
N PRO A 168 -12.62 5.96 2.93
CA PRO A 168 -13.32 4.68 2.88
C PRO A 168 -13.33 4.09 1.47
N ARG A 169 -13.15 2.77 1.39
CA ARG A 169 -13.27 1.99 0.16
C ARG A 169 -12.43 2.52 -1.00
N ALA A 170 -11.22 3.01 -0.72
CA ALA A 170 -10.30 3.52 -1.73
C ALA A 170 -9.45 2.39 -2.33
N HIS A 171 -8.19 2.22 -1.90
CA HIS A 171 -7.36 1.09 -2.27
C HIS A 171 -7.78 -0.19 -1.53
N THR A 172 -8.11 -0.05 -0.23
CA THR A 172 -8.71 -1.06 0.64
C THR A 172 -9.89 -0.45 1.42
N ASP A 173 -10.38 -1.15 2.45
CA ASP A 173 -11.39 -0.63 3.39
C ASP A 173 -10.77 0.03 4.63
N GLY A 174 -9.44 0.09 4.72
CA GLY A 174 -8.73 0.57 5.91
C GLY A 174 -7.73 1.69 5.64
N ASP A 175 -7.81 2.36 4.50
CA ASP A 175 -6.79 3.33 4.08
C ASP A 175 -6.81 4.59 4.94
N LEU A 176 -5.62 4.99 5.42
CA LEU A 176 -5.36 6.28 6.06
C LEU A 176 -4.48 7.15 5.17
N VAL A 177 -4.87 8.40 5.01
CA VAL A 177 -4.03 9.46 4.46
C VAL A 177 -3.48 10.29 5.62
N VAL A 178 -2.19 10.64 5.57
CA VAL A 178 -1.51 11.38 6.64
C VAL A 178 -1.09 12.75 6.14
N HIS A 179 -1.53 13.81 6.80
CA HIS A 179 -1.25 15.20 6.46
C HIS A 179 -0.44 15.89 7.56
N PHE A 180 0.79 16.24 7.25
CA PHE A 180 1.65 17.14 8.03
C PHE A 180 1.25 18.57 7.69
N ARG A 181 0.37 19.18 8.52
CA ARG A 181 -0.30 20.44 8.18
C ARG A 181 0.67 21.60 8.03
N LYS A 182 1.58 21.77 8.98
CA LYS A 182 2.57 22.85 8.95
C LYS A 182 3.73 22.53 8.01
N GLY A 183 4.10 21.26 7.91
CA GLY A 183 5.14 20.79 6.99
C GLY A 183 4.72 20.81 5.54
N ASP A 184 3.43 20.96 5.23
CA ASP A 184 2.81 20.94 3.90
C ASP A 184 3.20 19.68 3.11
N VAL A 185 3.11 18.50 3.78
CA VAL A 185 3.39 17.19 3.21
C VAL A 185 2.18 16.28 3.42
N VAL A 186 1.80 15.52 2.40
CA VAL A 186 0.74 14.51 2.50
C VAL A 186 1.29 13.16 2.09
N HIS A 187 1.10 12.13 2.93
CA HIS A 187 1.37 10.73 2.57
C HIS A 187 0.05 10.03 2.27
N MET A 188 -0.09 9.52 1.06
CA MET A 188 -1.37 8.97 0.60
C MET A 188 -1.44 7.45 0.65
N GLY A 189 -0.35 6.75 0.97
CA GLY A 189 -0.29 5.30 0.79
C GLY A 189 -0.74 4.91 -0.61
N ASP A 190 -1.32 3.74 -0.75
CA ASP A 190 -1.72 3.16 -2.03
C ASP A 190 -3.04 3.74 -2.60
N THR A 191 -3.57 4.79 -1.99
CA THR A 191 -4.62 5.59 -2.64
C THR A 191 -4.05 6.46 -3.77
N PHE A 192 -2.70 6.55 -3.89
CA PHE A 192 -2.02 7.25 -4.96
C PHE A 192 -0.76 6.50 -5.44
N PHE A 193 -0.70 6.21 -6.75
CA PHE A 193 0.43 5.66 -7.48
C PHE A 193 0.93 6.70 -8.47
N ASN A 194 2.11 7.28 -8.24
CA ASN A 194 2.61 8.34 -9.12
C ASN A 194 3.32 7.79 -10.35
N GLY A 195 2.82 8.16 -11.55
CA GLY A 195 3.39 7.76 -12.84
C GLY A 195 3.13 6.30 -13.23
N MET A 196 2.15 5.65 -12.60
CA MET A 196 1.76 4.27 -12.93
C MET A 196 0.28 4.02 -12.64
N TYR A 197 -0.28 2.98 -13.30
CA TYR A 197 -1.61 2.49 -12.98
C TYR A 197 -1.65 1.95 -11.55
N PRO A 198 -2.71 2.28 -10.76
CA PRO A 198 -2.86 1.76 -9.41
C PRO A 198 -3.16 0.27 -9.38
N PHE A 199 -2.90 -0.33 -8.25
CA PHE A 199 -3.58 -1.51 -7.79
C PHE A 199 -4.77 -1.08 -6.90
N ILE A 200 -5.97 -1.64 -7.10
CA ILE A 200 -7.16 -1.45 -6.27
C ILE A 200 -7.59 -2.81 -5.76
N ASP A 201 -7.46 -3.05 -4.47
CA ASP A 201 -7.80 -4.35 -3.87
C ASP A 201 -9.31 -4.47 -3.61
N THR A 202 -10.04 -4.93 -4.62
CA THR A 202 -11.48 -5.15 -4.51
C THR A 202 -11.85 -6.28 -3.55
N SER A 203 -10.93 -7.24 -3.33
CA SER A 203 -11.12 -8.31 -2.33
C SER A 203 -11.07 -7.78 -0.90
N SER A 204 -10.46 -6.62 -0.71
CA SER A 204 -10.40 -5.91 0.58
C SER A 204 -11.28 -4.65 0.62
N GLY A 205 -12.27 -4.56 -0.27
CA GLY A 205 -13.27 -3.50 -0.26
C GLY A 205 -12.89 -2.22 -1.01
N GLY A 206 -11.75 -2.22 -1.73
CA GLY A 206 -11.33 -1.11 -2.58
C GLY A 206 -12.26 -0.88 -3.77
N THR A 207 -12.39 0.38 -4.20
CA THR A 207 -13.20 0.77 -5.36
C THR A 207 -12.57 1.93 -6.13
N ALA A 208 -12.83 2.00 -7.44
CA ALA A 208 -12.36 3.10 -8.26
C ALA A 208 -12.93 4.47 -7.81
N ASP A 209 -14.23 4.52 -7.47
CA ASP A 209 -14.87 5.73 -6.99
C ASP A 209 -14.28 6.19 -5.64
N GLY A 210 -13.89 5.25 -4.75
CA GLY A 210 -13.24 5.56 -3.48
C GLY A 210 -11.82 6.13 -3.66
N VAL A 211 -11.03 5.58 -4.59
CA VAL A 211 -9.70 6.15 -4.91
C VAL A 211 -9.83 7.55 -5.49
N VAL A 212 -10.81 7.79 -6.37
CA VAL A 212 -11.09 9.14 -6.90
C VAL A 212 -11.49 10.09 -5.76
N ALA A 213 -12.36 9.67 -4.85
CA ALA A 213 -12.80 10.49 -3.71
C ALA A 213 -11.64 10.80 -2.73
N ALA A 214 -10.73 9.84 -2.50
CA ALA A 214 -9.51 10.07 -1.72
C ALA A 214 -8.62 11.13 -2.37
N ALA A 215 -8.41 11.05 -3.69
CA ALA A 215 -7.66 12.06 -4.43
C ALA A 215 -8.34 13.43 -4.37
N ASP A 216 -9.68 13.51 -4.55
CA ASP A 216 -10.44 14.76 -4.46
C ASP A 216 -10.29 15.41 -3.08
N ARG A 217 -10.34 14.61 -2.00
CA ARG A 217 -10.17 15.12 -0.64
C ARG A 217 -8.77 15.73 -0.44
N VAL A 218 -7.73 15.08 -0.95
CA VAL A 218 -6.35 15.60 -0.85
C VAL A 218 -6.17 16.83 -1.74
N LEU A 219 -6.70 16.85 -2.97
CA LEU A 219 -6.65 18.00 -3.86
C LEU A 219 -7.30 19.25 -3.26
N ALA A 220 -8.36 19.08 -2.46
CA ALA A 220 -9.05 20.18 -1.77
C ALA A 220 -8.20 20.82 -0.67
N LEU A 221 -7.32 20.05 -0.01
CA LEU A 221 -6.44 20.56 1.05
C LEU A 221 -5.05 20.94 0.56
N ALA A 222 -4.61 20.39 -0.59
CA ALA A 222 -3.27 20.63 -1.14
C ALA A 222 -3.15 22.00 -1.82
N THR A 223 -2.01 22.65 -1.60
CA THR A 223 -1.56 23.84 -2.35
C THR A 223 -0.63 23.42 -3.49
N ASP A 224 -0.19 24.38 -4.33
CA ASP A 224 0.80 24.11 -5.38
C ASP A 224 2.21 23.80 -4.80
N LYS A 225 2.43 24.08 -3.51
CA LYS A 225 3.68 23.80 -2.80
C LYS A 225 3.65 22.47 -2.07
N THR A 226 2.46 21.89 -1.86
CA THR A 226 2.30 20.63 -1.12
C THR A 226 3.08 19.51 -1.77
N LYS A 227 3.95 18.86 -0.99
CA LYS A 227 4.65 17.65 -1.38
C LYS A 227 3.79 16.44 -1.07
N ILE A 228 3.62 15.55 -2.03
CA ILE A 228 2.74 14.38 -1.87
C ILE A 228 3.59 13.13 -2.02
N ILE A 229 3.66 12.34 -0.95
CA ILE A 229 4.29 11.02 -0.94
C ILE A 229 3.23 10.02 -1.42
N PRO A 230 3.39 9.41 -2.61
CA PRO A 230 2.52 8.33 -3.06
C PRO A 230 2.88 7.04 -2.34
N GLY A 231 1.99 6.03 -2.33
CA GLY A 231 2.37 4.70 -1.90
C GLY A 231 3.50 4.14 -2.76
N HIS A 232 3.40 4.30 -4.07
CA HIS A 232 4.43 3.88 -5.02
C HIS A 232 4.74 4.96 -6.05
N GLY A 233 6.00 5.00 -6.49
CA GLY A 233 6.49 5.97 -7.46
C GLY A 233 7.27 7.12 -6.82
N PRO A 234 7.77 8.07 -7.61
CA PRO A 234 8.55 9.20 -7.13
C PRO A 234 7.69 10.20 -6.34
N LEU A 235 8.35 11.07 -5.55
CA LEU A 235 7.70 12.19 -4.88
C LEU A 235 6.84 12.99 -5.89
N ALA A 236 5.67 13.40 -5.46
CA ALA A 236 4.66 14.03 -6.29
C ALA A 236 4.25 15.42 -5.76
N ASN A 237 3.37 16.06 -6.52
CA ASN A 237 2.74 17.34 -6.22
C ASN A 237 1.25 17.31 -6.58
N LYS A 238 0.56 18.41 -6.34
CA LYS A 238 -0.86 18.58 -6.65
C LYS A 238 -1.20 18.28 -8.12
N ALA A 239 -0.35 18.75 -9.07
CA ALA A 239 -0.60 18.54 -10.50
C ALA A 239 -0.53 17.06 -10.89
N ALA A 240 0.43 16.31 -10.36
CA ALA A 240 0.55 14.87 -10.58
C ALA A 240 -0.66 14.10 -10.01
N LEU A 241 -1.10 14.46 -8.79
CA LEU A 241 -2.31 13.88 -8.18
C LEU A 241 -3.57 14.20 -9.01
N GLN A 242 -3.69 15.43 -9.53
CA GLN A 242 -4.80 15.82 -10.40
C GLN A 242 -4.82 14.99 -11.70
N ALA A 243 -3.66 14.76 -12.32
CA ALA A 243 -3.54 13.94 -13.52
C ALA A 243 -3.96 12.48 -13.23
N TYR A 244 -3.49 11.91 -12.13
CA TYR A 244 -3.86 10.56 -11.68
C TYR A 244 -5.38 10.43 -11.42
N ARG A 245 -5.96 11.37 -10.68
CA ARG A 245 -7.39 11.44 -10.41
C ARG A 245 -8.21 11.51 -11.71
N ASN A 246 -7.78 12.35 -12.65
CA ASN A 246 -8.47 12.52 -13.93
C ASN A 246 -8.38 11.26 -14.80
N MET A 247 -7.22 10.60 -14.84
CA MET A 247 -7.03 9.30 -15.50
C MET A 247 -8.06 8.28 -14.99
N LEU A 248 -8.15 8.09 -13.66
CA LEU A 248 -9.09 7.14 -13.05
C LEU A 248 -10.54 7.47 -13.38
N ALA A 249 -10.96 8.73 -13.22
CA ALA A 249 -12.32 9.16 -13.49
C ALA A 249 -12.70 8.98 -14.96
N THR A 250 -11.78 9.31 -15.89
CA THR A 250 -12.00 9.17 -17.33
C THR A 250 -12.18 7.70 -17.73
N VAL A 251 -11.27 6.82 -17.24
CA VAL A 251 -11.36 5.39 -17.57
C VAL A 251 -12.61 4.77 -16.95
N ALA A 252 -12.94 5.13 -15.69
CA ALA A 252 -14.17 4.67 -15.05
C ALA A 252 -15.42 5.10 -15.83
N GLN A 253 -15.50 6.35 -16.30
CA GLN A 253 -16.60 6.84 -17.12
C GLN A 253 -16.72 6.07 -18.45
N ARG A 254 -15.61 5.82 -19.15
CA ARG A 254 -15.60 5.05 -20.40
C ARG A 254 -16.08 3.62 -20.20
N ILE A 255 -15.63 2.95 -19.13
CA ILE A 255 -16.07 1.60 -18.78
C ILE A 255 -17.59 1.58 -18.48
N LYS A 256 -18.08 2.53 -17.66
CA LYS A 256 -19.52 2.67 -17.36
C LYS A 256 -20.34 2.87 -18.65
N ALA A 257 -19.86 3.67 -19.58
CA ALA A 257 -20.54 3.91 -20.87
C ALA A 257 -20.59 2.65 -21.75
N LEU A 258 -19.49 1.89 -21.85
CA LEU A 258 -19.43 0.64 -22.60
C LEU A 258 -20.34 -0.44 -21.99
N ARG A 259 -20.42 -0.54 -20.66
CA ARG A 259 -21.38 -1.41 -19.97
C ARG A 259 -22.83 -1.01 -20.25
N ALA A 260 -23.15 0.28 -20.19
CA ALA A 260 -24.48 0.78 -20.51
C ALA A 260 -24.88 0.50 -21.98
N ALA A 261 -23.91 0.40 -22.90
CA ALA A 261 -24.10 -0.02 -24.28
C ALA A 261 -24.20 -1.55 -24.45
N GLY A 262 -24.25 -2.33 -23.36
CA GLY A 262 -24.40 -3.79 -23.38
C GLY A 262 -23.14 -4.56 -23.70
N LYS A 263 -21.96 -3.93 -23.66
CA LYS A 263 -20.68 -4.62 -23.92
C LYS A 263 -20.32 -5.56 -22.77
N SER A 264 -19.89 -6.77 -23.14
CA SER A 264 -19.28 -7.74 -22.18
C SER A 264 -17.94 -7.23 -21.66
N ASP A 265 -17.46 -7.78 -20.53
CA ASP A 265 -16.18 -7.41 -19.94
C ASP A 265 -15.02 -7.66 -20.93
N ASP A 266 -15.03 -8.74 -21.71
CA ASP A 266 -14.01 -9.01 -22.73
C ASP A 266 -14.07 -8.02 -23.92
N GLU A 267 -15.26 -7.60 -24.35
CA GLU A 267 -15.40 -6.56 -25.37
C GLU A 267 -14.90 -5.19 -24.85
N ILE A 268 -15.09 -4.89 -23.56
CA ILE A 268 -14.58 -3.67 -22.93
C ILE A 268 -13.06 -3.71 -22.87
N VAL A 269 -12.46 -4.84 -22.49
CA VAL A 269 -11.00 -5.00 -22.50
C VAL A 269 -10.46 -4.83 -23.93
N ALA A 270 -11.09 -5.45 -24.92
CA ALA A 270 -10.69 -5.32 -26.34
C ALA A 270 -10.83 -3.87 -26.87
N ALA A 271 -11.78 -3.08 -26.35
CA ALA A 271 -11.95 -1.67 -26.69
C ALA A 271 -10.87 -0.75 -26.12
N LYS A 272 -10.02 -1.24 -25.19
CA LYS A 272 -8.87 -0.52 -24.61
C LYS A 272 -9.22 0.88 -24.10
N PRO A 273 -10.16 1.04 -23.15
CA PRO A 273 -10.67 2.36 -22.71
C PRO A 273 -9.61 3.25 -22.04
N ALA A 274 -8.41 2.73 -21.73
CA ALA A 274 -7.30 3.44 -21.13
C ALA A 274 -6.14 3.73 -22.11
N ALA A 275 -6.22 3.36 -23.40
CA ALA A 275 -5.09 3.35 -24.33
C ALA A 275 -4.35 4.71 -24.45
N ASP A 276 -5.05 5.83 -24.37
CA ASP A 276 -4.46 7.17 -24.36
C ASP A 276 -3.69 7.51 -23.07
N GLN A 277 -3.85 6.70 -22.02
CA GLN A 277 -3.18 6.84 -20.71
C GLN A 277 -1.96 5.93 -20.57
N ASP A 278 -1.81 4.92 -21.45
CA ASP A 278 -0.80 3.87 -21.32
C ASP A 278 0.64 4.41 -21.33
N ALA A 279 0.91 5.44 -22.14
CA ALA A 279 2.24 6.06 -22.21
C ALA A 279 2.66 6.70 -20.88
N ALA A 280 1.72 7.30 -20.14
CA ALA A 280 1.98 7.98 -18.88
C ALA A 280 1.93 7.04 -17.67
N PHE A 281 1.05 6.03 -17.69
CA PHE A 281 0.76 5.21 -16.51
C PHE A 281 1.02 3.71 -16.70
N GLY A 282 1.16 3.20 -17.92
CA GLY A 282 1.24 1.75 -18.20
C GLY A 282 2.60 1.10 -17.93
N GLY A 283 3.62 1.88 -17.54
CA GLY A 283 4.99 1.37 -17.30
C GLY A 283 5.17 0.60 -15.98
N GLY A 284 4.24 0.73 -15.05
CA GLY A 284 4.35 0.18 -13.69
C GLY A 284 4.08 -1.32 -13.56
N PHE A 285 3.83 -1.73 -12.33
CA PHE A 285 3.51 -3.11 -11.93
C PHE A 285 2.22 -3.61 -12.60
N ILE A 286 1.16 -2.81 -12.59
CA ILE A 286 -0.11 -3.12 -13.27
C ILE A 286 0.00 -2.72 -14.75
N LYS A 287 -0.15 -3.70 -15.64
CA LYS A 287 -0.08 -3.48 -17.09
C LYS A 287 -1.44 -3.01 -17.66
N PRO A 288 -1.47 -2.37 -18.86
CA PRO A 288 -2.69 -1.79 -19.43
C PRO A 288 -3.93 -2.69 -19.42
N GLU A 289 -3.81 -3.93 -19.88
CA GLU A 289 -4.95 -4.88 -19.88
C GLU A 289 -5.36 -5.25 -18.44
N GLN A 290 -4.37 -5.51 -17.57
CA GLN A 290 -4.63 -5.82 -16.16
C GLN A 290 -5.36 -4.66 -15.47
N PHE A 291 -4.98 -3.41 -15.79
CA PHE A 291 -5.65 -2.21 -15.26
C PHE A 291 -7.12 -2.17 -15.66
N VAL A 292 -7.45 -2.39 -16.94
CA VAL A 292 -8.85 -2.42 -17.41
C VAL A 292 -9.64 -3.54 -16.71
N ARG A 293 -9.08 -4.75 -16.59
CA ARG A 293 -9.72 -5.87 -15.88
C ARG A 293 -9.93 -5.56 -14.38
N MET A 294 -8.98 -4.91 -13.76
CA MET A 294 -9.09 -4.48 -12.36
C MET A 294 -10.17 -3.40 -12.21
N MET A 295 -10.20 -2.39 -13.09
CA MET A 295 -11.23 -1.35 -13.09
C MET A 295 -12.62 -1.92 -13.29
N LEU A 296 -12.79 -2.97 -14.14
CA LEU A 296 -14.06 -3.68 -14.29
C LEU A 296 -14.56 -4.28 -12.95
N ASN A 297 -13.67 -4.76 -12.11
CA ASN A 297 -14.00 -5.27 -10.78
C ASN A 297 -14.21 -4.14 -9.74
N ALA A 298 -13.47 -3.03 -9.87
CA ALA A 298 -13.49 -1.91 -8.96
C ALA A 298 -14.67 -0.92 -9.19
N ILE A 299 -15.37 -1.04 -10.32
CA ILE A 299 -16.55 -0.24 -10.65
C ILE A 299 -17.79 -1.10 -10.43
N PRO A 300 -18.71 -0.71 -9.54
CA PRO A 300 -19.98 -1.42 -9.33
C PRO A 300 -20.75 -1.64 -10.65
N LYS A 301 -21.43 -2.81 -10.73
CA LYS A 301 -22.29 -3.15 -11.89
C LYS A 301 -23.57 -2.34 -11.87
#